data_a67610f0f48e19ed415618891e188413
#
_entry.id   a67610f0f48e19ed415618891e188413
#
_cell.length_a   1.000
_cell.length_b   1.000
_cell.length_c   1.000
_cell.angle_alpha   90.00
_cell.angle_beta   90.00
_cell.angle_gamma   90.00
#
_symmetry.space_group_name_H-M   'P 1'
#
loop_
_entity.id
_entity.type
_entity.pdbx_description
1 polymer ?
#
loop_
_entity_poly.entity_id
_entity_poly.type
_entity_poly.pdbx_seq_one_letter_code
_entity_poly.pdbx_strand_id
1 'polypeptide(L)'
;MDRLSRKAQDRSSRPGARTLIGRVRKAWGESPFYQAQLKGPAPDRLFFQPEDPHTPDKDLARSLARGRIALGDETVDCAGELEGLWDLAQSDGALNAYLQEFSWLRHLNALGEEGRGPARVLMKAWLDRYERWSSETWSPYFVAERLTALCAHYPLVLSGADALWRSRVLSSMARQTRHLARTAHCAETGYERLMTALGLAVAGYCLPGCEGPAERGLEMVRRELRLQFRPDGGHVSRNPSRQLKVAVRLQTLAAAMDARGLQTPGFLRHMVMRASAMAVFFRCADGRLAVFNGGYEDDGRAVLAVQKELDPEAAPAHFARHSGYHKITAARALLIVDAANDAGPAHRCKSAGSLHFSSGRSRVFVNCGAGAHRSAEWRKALEGRAAHSALSFDMASPPAFGDIAQRRAEEAKGQLLELERRLLTARTDSAVYARRLFLSANGADFRGEEALADLPLEYLEKAVWRFHLHPSARASLARDKRSAIILLPNKEGWRFKSNCPEIRLEKSVYCGDGRAPVATQQIVVEASRFALNEIGELTVRWALRRQDAV
;
A
#
# COMPACT_ATOMS: atom_id res chain seq x y z
N MET A 1 -10.02 -33.13 19.07
CA MET A 1 -9.13 -31.97 18.78
C MET A 1 -9.72 -30.64 19.29
N ASP A 2 -10.54 -30.68 20.36
CA ASP A 2 -11.37 -29.51 20.74
C ASP A 2 -11.02 -28.87 22.10
N ARG A 3 -9.90 -29.28 22.73
CA ARG A 3 -9.44 -28.70 24.00
C ARG A 3 -8.25 -27.73 23.88
N LEU A 4 -7.59 -27.68 22.73
CA LEU A 4 -6.44 -26.78 22.49
C LEU A 4 -6.86 -25.43 21.87
N SER A 5 -7.98 -25.38 21.15
CA SER A 5 -8.50 -24.13 20.55
C SER A 5 -9.14 -23.20 21.60
N ARG A 6 -9.77 -23.75 22.65
CA ARG A 6 -10.37 -22.96 23.74
C ARG A 6 -9.33 -22.29 24.66
N LYS A 7 -8.14 -22.86 24.82
CA LYS A 7 -7.05 -22.23 25.63
C LYS A 7 -6.34 -21.08 24.93
N ALA A 8 -6.44 -20.94 23.62
CA ALA A 8 -5.88 -19.82 22.88
C ALA A 8 -6.79 -18.59 22.87
N GLN A 9 -8.11 -18.78 22.91
CA GLN A 9 -9.08 -17.67 22.94
C GLN A 9 -9.23 -17.01 24.33
N ASP A 10 -8.96 -17.74 25.42
CA ASP A 10 -9.14 -17.24 26.80
C ASP A 10 -7.93 -16.40 27.32
N ARG A 11 -6.85 -16.28 26.55
CA ARG A 11 -5.70 -15.41 26.88
C ARG A 11 -5.81 -13.98 26.37
N SER A 12 -6.86 -13.61 25.63
CA SER A 12 -7.00 -12.29 24.99
C SER A 12 -7.84 -11.26 25.76
N SER A 13 -8.44 -11.61 26.89
CA SER A 13 -9.42 -10.75 27.57
C SER A 13 -9.15 -10.52 29.05
N ARG A 14 -8.04 -9.81 29.36
CA ARG A 14 -7.90 -9.07 30.61
C ARG A 14 -7.43 -7.66 30.31
N PRO A 15 -8.32 -6.66 30.22
CA PRO A 15 -7.97 -5.25 29.99
C PRO A 15 -6.96 -4.72 31.02
N GLY A 16 -7.04 -5.16 32.28
CA GLY A 16 -6.15 -4.74 33.37
C GLY A 16 -4.68 -5.16 33.19
N ALA A 17 -4.41 -6.35 32.65
CA ALA A 17 -3.03 -6.82 32.49
C ALA A 17 -2.27 -6.04 31.38
N ARG A 18 -2.93 -5.73 30.28
CA ARG A 18 -2.33 -4.88 29.21
C ARG A 18 -2.04 -3.47 29.69
N THR A 19 -2.92 -2.90 30.51
CA THR A 19 -2.75 -1.56 31.10
C THR A 19 -1.60 -1.56 32.11
N LEU A 20 -1.43 -2.61 32.92
CA LEU A 20 -0.35 -2.74 33.89
C LEU A 20 1.01 -2.88 33.19
N ILE A 21 1.11 -3.76 32.19
CA ILE A 21 2.33 -3.92 31.39
C ILE A 21 2.71 -2.60 30.69
N GLY A 22 1.74 -1.86 30.18
CA GLY A 22 1.95 -0.54 29.58
C GLY A 22 2.52 0.47 30.58
N ARG A 23 1.98 0.50 31.81
CA ARG A 23 2.48 1.37 32.90
C ARG A 23 3.91 1.02 33.32
N VAL A 24 4.20 -0.26 33.48
CA VAL A 24 5.55 -0.73 33.83
C VAL A 24 6.55 -0.37 32.73
N ARG A 25 6.19 -0.57 31.45
CA ARG A 25 7.04 -0.16 30.32
C ARG A 25 7.28 1.34 30.28
N LYS A 26 6.25 2.14 30.54
CA LYS A 26 6.36 3.60 30.59
C LYS A 26 7.32 4.02 31.71
N ALA A 27 7.08 3.55 32.92
CA ALA A 27 7.95 3.85 34.08
C ALA A 27 9.40 3.41 33.87
N TRP A 28 9.62 2.24 33.26
CA TRP A 28 10.95 1.77 32.90
C TRP A 28 11.63 2.66 31.86
N GLY A 29 10.94 3.00 30.78
CA GLY A 29 11.48 3.83 29.69
C GLY A 29 11.81 5.25 30.12
N GLU A 30 11.04 5.82 31.06
CA GLU A 30 11.26 7.13 31.65
C GLU A 30 12.40 7.12 32.71
N SER A 31 12.81 5.94 33.15
CA SER A 31 13.81 5.82 34.21
C SER A 31 15.19 6.32 33.78
N PRO A 32 15.96 6.99 34.69
CA PRO A 32 17.35 7.39 34.42
C PRO A 32 18.25 6.19 34.05
N PHE A 33 17.95 5.02 34.62
CA PHE A 33 18.68 3.78 34.34
C PHE A 33 18.53 3.35 32.87
N TYR A 34 17.30 3.37 32.33
CA TYR A 34 17.10 3.06 30.93
C TYR A 34 17.78 4.08 30.03
N GLN A 35 17.68 5.36 30.34
CA GLN A 35 18.37 6.43 29.61
C GLN A 35 19.89 6.24 29.61
N ALA A 36 20.46 5.80 30.74
CA ALA A 36 21.89 5.49 30.85
C ALA A 36 22.30 4.31 29.95
N GLN A 37 21.46 3.29 29.82
CA GLN A 37 21.71 2.14 28.94
C GLN A 37 21.72 2.50 27.44
N LEU A 38 21.10 3.60 27.04
CA LEU A 38 21.12 4.10 25.67
C LEU A 38 22.37 4.93 25.36
N LYS A 39 23.16 5.31 26.38
CA LYS A 39 24.44 5.99 26.18
C LYS A 39 25.47 5.06 25.58
N GLY A 40 26.45 5.62 24.91
CA GLY A 40 27.54 4.89 24.27
C GLY A 40 28.29 5.78 23.27
N PRO A 41 29.27 5.27 22.55
CA PRO A 41 30.01 6.04 21.56
C PRO A 41 29.05 6.75 20.60
N ALA A 42 29.30 8.04 20.39
CA ALA A 42 28.60 8.84 19.40
C ALA A 42 29.38 8.77 18.09
N PRO A 43 28.74 8.47 16.95
CA PRO A 43 29.40 8.54 15.66
C PRO A 43 29.70 10.00 15.32
N ASP A 44 30.78 10.23 14.56
CA ASP A 44 31.15 11.52 14.01
C ASP A 44 30.59 11.74 12.60
N ARG A 45 30.24 10.66 11.93
CA ARG A 45 29.71 10.61 10.56
C ARG A 45 28.87 9.34 10.34
N LEU A 46 28.22 9.26 9.17
CA LEU A 46 27.67 8.00 8.67
C LEU A 46 28.71 7.29 7.79
N PHE A 47 28.70 5.96 7.80
CA PHE A 47 29.46 5.16 6.84
C PHE A 47 28.87 5.24 5.43
N PHE A 48 27.54 5.29 5.36
CA PHE A 48 26.80 5.24 4.12
C PHE A 48 25.56 6.11 4.22
N GLN A 49 25.29 6.84 3.15
CA GLN A 49 24.06 7.60 2.95
C GLN A 49 23.19 6.86 1.95
N PRO A 50 22.08 6.22 2.38
CA PRO A 50 21.15 5.58 1.47
C PRO A 50 20.52 6.59 0.51
N GLU A 51 20.32 6.18 -0.74
CA GLU A 51 19.49 6.91 -1.69
C GLU A 51 18.02 6.77 -1.32
N ASP A 52 17.26 7.86 -1.40
CA ASP A 52 15.80 7.84 -1.34
C ASP A 52 15.24 7.93 -2.76
N PRO A 53 14.70 6.84 -3.32
CA PRO A 53 14.24 6.81 -4.70
C PRO A 53 12.90 7.51 -4.93
N HIS A 54 12.20 7.94 -3.86
CA HIS A 54 10.90 8.57 -3.99
C HIS A 54 11.01 10.01 -4.52
N THR A 55 10.03 10.40 -5.33
CA THR A 55 9.93 11.78 -5.82
C THR A 55 9.52 12.72 -4.69
N PRO A 56 10.31 13.77 -4.41
CA PRO A 56 9.89 14.78 -3.46
C PRO A 56 8.79 15.67 -4.04
N ASP A 57 7.88 16.12 -3.18
CA ASP A 57 6.87 17.11 -3.52
C ASP A 57 7.38 18.50 -3.11
N LYS A 58 7.73 19.34 -4.10
CA LYS A 58 8.28 20.69 -3.86
C LYS A 58 7.21 21.67 -3.36
N ASP A 59 5.95 21.47 -3.74
CA ASP A 59 4.86 22.34 -3.30
C ASP A 59 4.50 22.04 -1.85
N LEU A 60 4.47 20.77 -1.49
CA LEU A 60 4.36 20.36 -0.07
C LEU A 60 5.56 20.89 0.74
N ALA A 61 6.77 20.85 0.18
CA ALA A 61 7.96 21.38 0.85
C ALA A 61 7.87 22.89 1.10
N ARG A 62 7.45 23.67 0.10
CA ARG A 62 7.24 25.12 0.26
C ARG A 62 6.13 25.45 1.24
N SER A 63 5.04 24.67 1.22
CA SER A 63 3.93 24.79 2.16
C SER A 63 4.41 24.52 3.58
N LEU A 64 5.12 23.39 3.78
CA LEU A 64 5.70 23.02 5.07
C LEU A 64 6.68 24.07 5.59
N ALA A 65 7.58 24.60 4.73
CA ALA A 65 8.51 25.66 5.11
C ALA A 65 7.82 26.95 5.61
N ARG A 66 6.53 27.13 5.29
CA ARG A 66 5.67 28.21 5.78
C ARG A 66 4.78 27.80 6.94
N GLY A 67 5.00 26.63 7.52
CA GLY A 67 4.20 26.11 8.64
C GLY A 67 2.85 25.52 8.25
N ARG A 68 2.65 25.13 6.99
CA ARG A 68 1.39 24.56 6.50
C ARG A 68 1.57 23.14 6.00
N ILE A 69 0.70 22.24 6.42
CA ILE A 69 0.68 20.85 5.99
C ILE A 69 -0.75 20.48 5.59
N ALA A 70 -0.92 19.95 4.36
CA ALA A 70 -2.16 19.30 3.95
C ALA A 70 -2.03 17.78 4.17
N LEU A 71 -2.89 17.22 5.01
CA LEU A 71 -3.01 15.80 5.28
C LEU A 71 -4.41 15.33 4.87
N GLY A 72 -4.48 14.72 3.70
CA GLY A 72 -5.76 14.35 3.12
C GLY A 72 -6.56 15.60 2.71
N ASP A 73 -7.74 15.79 3.31
CA ASP A 73 -8.64 16.97 3.11
C ASP A 73 -8.47 18.05 4.17
N GLU A 74 -7.66 17.80 5.18
CA GLU A 74 -7.41 18.74 6.26
C GLU A 74 -6.10 19.50 6.04
N THR A 75 -6.10 20.80 6.32
CA THR A 75 -4.91 21.64 6.30
C THR A 75 -4.62 22.14 7.70
N VAL A 76 -3.44 21.82 8.19
CA VAL A 76 -2.90 22.34 9.45
C VAL A 76 -2.02 23.54 9.15
N ASP A 77 -2.22 24.65 9.86
CA ASP A 77 -1.46 25.90 9.71
C ASP A 77 -1.02 26.40 11.09
N CYS A 78 0.29 26.53 11.29
CA CYS A 78 0.88 27.06 12.54
C CYS A 78 1.31 28.54 12.39
N ALA A 79 0.70 29.29 11.48
CA ALA A 79 0.94 30.73 11.30
C ALA A 79 2.43 31.14 11.12
N GLY A 80 3.22 30.24 10.50
CA GLY A 80 4.63 30.45 10.23
C GLY A 80 5.59 30.01 11.34
N GLU A 81 5.10 29.65 12.51
CA GLU A 81 5.90 29.09 13.61
C GLU A 81 6.05 27.58 13.46
N LEU A 82 7.07 27.13 12.71
CA LEU A 82 7.28 25.72 12.39
C LEU A 82 7.34 24.79 13.61
N GLU A 83 7.88 25.27 14.73
CA GLU A 83 7.93 24.51 15.99
C GLU A 83 6.52 24.17 16.52
N GLY A 84 5.53 25.03 16.26
CA GLY A 84 4.14 24.84 16.65
C GLY A 84 3.47 23.62 16.03
N LEU A 85 4.00 23.10 14.90
CA LEU A 85 3.51 21.84 14.32
C LEU A 85 3.62 20.66 15.29
N TRP A 86 4.63 20.65 16.16
CA TRP A 86 4.80 19.60 17.18
C TRP A 86 3.77 19.69 18.30
N ASP A 87 3.28 20.89 18.60
CA ASP A 87 2.25 21.09 19.61
C ASP A 87 0.87 20.68 19.06
N LEU A 88 0.57 21.04 17.81
CA LEU A 88 -0.62 20.59 17.11
C LEU A 88 -0.67 19.06 16.92
N ALA A 89 0.47 18.43 16.69
CA ALA A 89 0.59 16.99 16.56
C ALA A 89 0.18 16.20 17.82
N GLN A 90 0.19 16.82 19.01
CA GLN A 90 -0.24 16.14 20.23
C GLN A 90 -1.73 15.78 20.23
N SER A 91 -2.55 16.56 19.55
CA SER A 91 -3.99 16.33 19.43
C SER A 91 -4.41 15.67 18.10
N ASP A 92 -3.50 15.60 17.12
CA ASP A 92 -3.76 15.03 15.80
C ASP A 92 -2.85 13.83 15.51
N GLY A 93 -3.43 12.63 15.60
CA GLY A 93 -2.70 11.38 15.38
C GLY A 93 -2.12 11.22 13.98
N ALA A 94 -2.75 11.77 12.94
CA ALA A 94 -2.27 11.71 11.57
C ALA A 94 -1.07 12.65 11.37
N LEU A 95 -1.16 13.87 11.88
CA LEU A 95 -0.07 14.83 11.88
C LEU A 95 1.12 14.30 12.69
N ASN A 96 0.85 13.73 13.87
CA ASN A 96 1.89 13.12 14.69
C ASN A 96 2.62 12.01 13.95
N ALA A 97 1.89 11.07 13.34
CA ALA A 97 2.51 9.99 12.57
C ALA A 97 3.40 10.54 11.44
N TYR A 98 2.89 11.46 10.63
CA TYR A 98 3.64 12.09 9.54
C TYR A 98 4.92 12.78 10.03
N LEU A 99 4.82 13.57 11.09
CA LEU A 99 5.97 14.29 11.66
C LEU A 99 6.98 13.34 12.29
N GLN A 100 6.53 12.30 13.03
CA GLN A 100 7.41 11.35 13.72
C GLN A 100 8.16 10.40 12.78
N GLU A 101 7.64 10.12 11.60
CA GLU A 101 8.31 9.32 10.57
C GLU A 101 9.42 10.08 9.84
N PHE A 102 9.49 11.40 9.95
CA PHE A 102 10.45 12.28 9.28
C PHE A 102 10.43 12.20 7.75
N SER A 103 9.34 11.72 7.17
CA SER A 103 9.15 11.67 5.72
C SER A 103 9.20 13.05 5.06
N TRP A 104 8.93 14.12 5.80
CA TRP A 104 9.04 15.50 5.39
C TRP A 104 10.47 15.94 5.03
N LEU A 105 11.52 15.27 5.54
CA LEU A 105 12.91 15.54 5.17
C LEU A 105 13.14 15.39 3.67
N ARG A 106 12.54 14.41 3.02
CA ARG A 106 12.60 14.21 1.57
C ARG A 106 12.12 15.43 0.82
N HIS A 107 10.99 15.99 1.25
CA HIS A 107 10.37 17.13 0.58
C HIS A 107 11.22 18.38 0.75
N LEU A 108 11.64 18.69 1.97
CA LEU A 108 12.52 19.84 2.23
C LEU A 108 13.89 19.72 1.54
N ASN A 109 14.43 18.49 1.43
CA ASN A 109 15.70 18.26 0.72
C ASN A 109 15.63 18.67 -0.75
N ALA A 110 14.46 18.63 -1.38
CA ALA A 110 14.27 19.05 -2.77
C ALA A 110 14.32 20.57 -2.99
N LEU A 111 14.25 21.35 -1.92
CA LEU A 111 14.44 22.80 -1.97
C LEU A 111 15.93 23.21 -1.85
N GLY A 112 16.85 22.25 -1.64
CA GLY A 112 18.27 22.53 -1.47
C GLY A 112 18.55 23.41 -0.25
N GLU A 113 19.25 24.53 -0.46
CA GLU A 113 19.61 25.47 0.61
C GLU A 113 18.38 26.07 1.32
N GLU A 114 17.30 26.37 0.58
CA GLU A 114 16.07 26.92 1.15
C GLU A 114 15.39 25.96 2.14
N GLY A 115 15.52 24.66 1.91
CA GLY A 115 14.95 23.63 2.77
C GLY A 115 15.74 23.38 4.05
N ARG A 116 17.00 23.82 4.14
CA ARG A 116 17.91 23.53 5.25
C ARG A 116 17.48 24.22 6.55
N GLY A 117 17.11 25.49 6.47
CA GLY A 117 16.61 26.25 7.62
C GLY A 117 15.38 25.59 8.26
N PRO A 118 14.28 25.41 7.51
CA PRO A 118 13.08 24.71 8.00
C PRO A 118 13.36 23.31 8.56
N ALA A 119 14.22 22.52 7.89
CA ALA A 119 14.57 21.18 8.37
C ALA A 119 15.28 21.22 9.74
N ARG A 120 16.18 22.17 9.95
CA ARG A 120 16.87 22.35 11.25
C ARG A 120 15.94 22.84 12.35
N VAL A 121 15.02 23.75 12.05
CA VAL A 121 14.02 24.23 13.00
C VAL A 121 13.17 23.07 13.49
N LEU A 122 12.59 22.27 12.57
CA LEU A 122 11.80 21.11 12.91
C LEU A 122 12.62 20.05 13.68
N MET A 123 13.86 19.79 13.26
CA MET A 123 14.73 18.84 13.93
C MET A 123 15.13 19.31 15.35
N LYS A 124 15.44 20.60 15.51
CA LYS A 124 15.76 21.17 16.80
C LYS A 124 14.57 21.08 17.75
N ALA A 125 13.41 21.49 17.30
CA ALA A 125 12.18 21.40 18.08
C ALA A 125 11.84 19.96 18.48
N TRP A 126 12.09 18.98 17.59
CA TRP A 126 11.95 17.57 17.93
C TRP A 126 12.94 17.13 19.01
N LEU A 127 14.23 17.48 18.87
CA LEU A 127 15.25 17.15 19.86
C LEU A 127 14.94 17.77 21.23
N ASP A 128 14.50 19.03 21.26
CA ASP A 128 14.20 19.73 22.51
C ASP A 128 13.01 19.08 23.26
N ARG A 129 12.02 18.53 22.53
CA ARG A 129 10.81 17.90 23.11
C ARG A 129 10.96 16.39 23.33
N TYR A 130 11.57 15.67 22.39
CA TYR A 130 11.47 14.21 22.26
C TYR A 130 12.83 13.49 22.21
N GLU A 131 13.94 14.14 22.50
CA GLU A 131 15.26 13.50 22.54
C GLU A 131 15.32 12.37 23.59
N ARG A 132 14.53 12.47 24.65
CA ARG A 132 14.34 11.41 25.64
C ARG A 132 13.19 10.50 25.23
N TRP A 133 13.28 9.25 25.67
CA TRP A 133 12.23 8.27 25.39
C TRP A 133 10.86 8.75 25.89
N SER A 134 9.86 8.58 25.03
CA SER A 134 8.44 8.68 25.39
C SER A 134 7.66 7.53 24.71
N SER A 135 6.60 7.06 25.37
CA SER A 135 5.78 5.97 24.84
C SER A 135 5.12 6.28 23.50
N GLU A 136 4.86 7.55 23.23
CA GLU A 136 4.11 8.02 22.06
C GLU A 136 5.00 8.24 20.85
N THR A 137 6.20 8.79 21.06
CA THR A 137 7.08 9.20 19.96
C THR A 137 8.23 8.23 19.68
N TRP A 138 8.51 7.30 20.63
CA TRP A 138 9.54 6.28 20.51
C TRP A 138 8.97 4.89 20.24
N SER A 139 7.77 4.79 19.61
CA SER A 139 7.30 3.49 19.13
C SER A 139 8.31 2.90 18.15
N PRO A 140 8.53 1.58 18.14
CA PRO A 140 9.55 0.95 17.30
C PRO A 140 9.40 1.29 15.83
N TYR A 141 8.17 1.36 15.33
CA TYR A 141 7.90 1.70 13.93
C TYR A 141 8.32 3.14 13.60
N PHE A 142 7.91 4.13 14.41
CA PHE A 142 8.32 5.52 14.18
C PHE A 142 9.83 5.71 14.26
N VAL A 143 10.49 5.06 15.24
CA VAL A 143 11.95 5.13 15.34
C VAL A 143 12.63 4.55 14.11
N ALA A 144 12.14 3.44 13.56
CA ALA A 144 12.69 2.80 12.36
C ALA A 144 12.54 3.69 11.12
N GLU A 145 11.35 4.26 10.89
CA GLU A 145 11.08 5.16 9.75
C GLU A 145 11.92 6.44 9.87
N ARG A 146 11.95 7.06 11.05
CA ARG A 146 12.73 8.27 11.34
C ARG A 146 14.22 8.07 11.13
N LEU A 147 14.79 6.98 11.64
CA LEU A 147 16.20 6.66 11.44
C LEU A 147 16.53 6.46 9.96
N THR A 148 15.66 5.80 9.21
CA THR A 148 15.89 5.62 7.78
C THR A 148 15.83 6.95 7.02
N ALA A 149 14.86 7.82 7.34
CA ALA A 149 14.76 9.13 6.75
C ALA A 149 15.98 10.01 7.09
N LEU A 150 16.44 9.97 8.35
CA LEU A 150 17.65 10.68 8.78
C LEU A 150 18.90 10.15 8.08
N CYS A 151 19.06 8.83 7.92
CA CYS A 151 20.21 8.29 7.19
C CYS A 151 20.23 8.75 5.72
N ALA A 152 19.06 8.81 5.07
CA ALA A 152 18.97 9.23 3.66
C ALA A 152 19.18 10.74 3.48
N HIS A 153 18.75 11.56 4.43
CA HIS A 153 18.71 13.02 4.28
C HIS A 153 19.58 13.77 5.32
N TYR A 154 20.53 13.09 5.97
CA TYR A 154 21.35 13.72 6.99
C TYR A 154 22.12 14.98 6.49
N PRO A 155 22.57 15.09 5.23
CA PRO A 155 23.26 16.30 4.77
C PRO A 155 22.38 17.56 4.85
N LEU A 156 21.06 17.41 4.65
CA LEU A 156 20.16 18.55 4.77
C LEU A 156 20.21 19.17 6.19
N VAL A 157 20.34 18.31 7.21
CA VAL A 157 20.35 18.72 8.62
C VAL A 157 21.76 19.13 9.09
N LEU A 158 22.82 18.47 8.59
CA LEU A 158 24.19 18.60 9.13
C LEU A 158 25.16 19.42 8.29
N SER A 159 24.92 19.64 6.97
CA SER A 159 25.86 20.42 6.14
C SER A 159 25.97 21.87 6.61
N GLY A 160 27.17 22.36 6.84
CA GLY A 160 27.40 23.70 7.39
C GLY A 160 26.96 23.89 8.85
N ALA A 161 26.72 22.80 9.60
CA ALA A 161 26.41 22.84 11.03
C ALA A 161 27.70 22.88 11.86
N ASP A 162 27.64 23.51 13.03
CA ASP A 162 28.71 23.46 14.02
C ASP A 162 28.89 22.05 14.61
N ALA A 163 29.98 21.86 15.33
CA ALA A 163 30.35 20.57 15.92
C ALA A 163 29.33 20.11 16.98
N LEU A 164 28.77 21.04 17.75
CA LEU A 164 27.84 20.74 18.85
C LEU A 164 26.52 20.21 18.28
N TRP A 165 25.95 20.89 17.29
CA TRP A 165 24.75 20.45 16.59
C TRP A 165 24.94 19.09 15.93
N ARG A 166 26.04 18.91 15.20
CA ARG A 166 26.39 17.64 14.56
C ARG A 166 26.44 16.50 15.58
N SER A 167 27.16 16.69 16.67
CA SER A 167 27.30 15.72 17.75
C SER A 167 25.95 15.38 18.38
N ARG A 168 25.08 16.36 18.60
CA ARG A 168 23.73 16.17 19.19
C ARG A 168 22.86 15.30 18.30
N VAL A 169 22.79 15.60 17.00
CA VAL A 169 21.96 14.82 16.04
C VAL A 169 22.47 13.38 15.92
N LEU A 170 23.77 13.19 15.71
CA LEU A 170 24.36 11.87 15.54
C LEU A 170 24.27 11.02 16.82
N SER A 171 24.46 11.63 17.98
CA SER A 171 24.23 10.97 19.29
C SER A 171 22.77 10.54 19.46
N SER A 172 21.83 11.38 19.06
CA SER A 172 20.40 11.03 19.07
C SER A 172 20.09 9.84 18.16
N MET A 173 20.63 9.82 16.93
CA MET A 173 20.48 8.68 16.02
C MET A 173 21.02 7.39 16.62
N ALA A 174 22.22 7.42 17.20
CA ALA A 174 22.82 6.25 17.84
C ALA A 174 22.00 5.76 19.06
N ARG A 175 21.48 6.67 19.88
CA ARG A 175 20.60 6.35 21.01
C ARG A 175 19.30 5.69 20.53
N GLN A 176 18.67 6.24 19.50
CA GLN A 176 17.47 5.68 18.90
C GLN A 176 17.73 4.28 18.33
N THR A 177 18.87 4.07 17.67
CA THR A 177 19.25 2.74 17.14
C THR A 177 19.45 1.73 18.26
N ARG A 178 20.09 2.11 19.39
CA ARG A 178 20.22 1.25 20.57
C ARG A 178 18.87 0.94 21.23
N HIS A 179 17.97 1.93 21.28
CA HIS A 179 16.59 1.72 21.73
C HIS A 179 15.87 0.73 20.83
N LEU A 180 15.92 0.95 19.52
CA LEU A 180 15.25 0.11 18.55
C LEU A 180 15.74 -1.35 18.61
N ALA A 181 17.05 -1.58 18.79
CA ALA A 181 17.61 -2.92 18.97
C ALA A 181 17.03 -3.68 20.19
N ARG A 182 16.54 -2.97 21.20
CA ARG A 182 15.89 -3.56 22.38
C ARG A 182 14.40 -3.75 22.22
N THR A 183 13.75 -2.92 21.41
CA THR A 183 12.28 -2.81 21.38
C THR A 183 11.65 -3.23 20.04
N ALA A 184 12.44 -3.47 18.99
CA ALA A 184 11.94 -3.83 17.66
C ALA A 184 10.97 -5.03 17.67
N HIS A 185 11.21 -6.02 18.56
CA HIS A 185 10.33 -7.19 18.72
C HIS A 185 8.93 -6.83 19.26
N CYS A 186 8.77 -5.62 19.81
CA CYS A 186 7.50 -5.12 20.34
C CYS A 186 6.64 -4.41 19.29
N ALA A 187 7.16 -4.18 18.07
CA ALA A 187 6.37 -3.66 16.97
C ALA A 187 5.17 -4.56 16.67
N GLU A 188 4.10 -3.99 16.13
CA GLU A 188 2.93 -4.75 15.69
C GLU A 188 3.35 -5.83 14.68
N THR A 189 2.80 -7.03 14.83
CA THR A 189 3.12 -8.17 13.97
C THR A 189 2.73 -7.90 12.52
N GLY A 190 3.48 -8.47 11.60
CA GLY A 190 3.26 -8.28 10.17
C GLY A 190 4.06 -7.10 9.63
N TYR A 191 3.47 -6.31 8.77
CA TYR A 191 4.16 -5.26 8.00
C TYR A 191 4.99 -4.29 8.86
N GLU A 192 4.44 -3.81 9.98
CA GLU A 192 5.16 -2.86 10.83
C GLU A 192 6.41 -3.48 11.46
N ARG A 193 6.34 -4.75 11.90
CA ARG A 193 7.51 -5.45 12.45
C ARG A 193 8.59 -5.67 11.40
N LEU A 194 8.22 -6.00 10.17
CA LEU A 194 9.18 -6.13 9.07
C LEU A 194 9.87 -4.79 8.78
N MET A 195 9.09 -3.70 8.65
CA MET A 195 9.66 -2.37 8.40
C MET A 195 10.54 -1.90 9.56
N THR A 196 10.16 -2.22 10.79
CA THR A 196 10.96 -1.95 11.99
C THR A 196 12.29 -2.70 11.96
N ALA A 197 12.28 -3.98 11.60
CA ALA A 197 13.49 -4.80 11.47
C ALA A 197 14.42 -4.27 10.37
N LEU A 198 13.85 -3.90 9.21
CA LEU A 198 14.58 -3.31 8.09
C LEU A 198 15.20 -1.94 8.49
N GLY A 199 14.44 -1.07 9.16
CA GLY A 199 14.95 0.21 9.63
C GLY A 199 16.07 0.05 10.66
N LEU A 200 15.97 -0.92 11.57
CA LEU A 200 17.04 -1.24 12.53
C LEU A 200 18.31 -1.70 11.81
N ALA A 201 18.19 -2.62 10.86
CA ALA A 201 19.34 -3.12 10.11
C ALA A 201 20.01 -2.01 9.28
N VAL A 202 19.22 -1.22 8.55
CA VAL A 202 19.72 -0.09 7.75
C VAL A 202 20.45 0.92 8.63
N ALA A 203 19.81 1.40 9.71
CA ALA A 203 20.43 2.36 10.62
C ALA A 203 21.70 1.79 11.28
N GLY A 204 21.69 0.52 11.66
CA GLY A 204 22.84 -0.15 12.24
C GLY A 204 24.03 -0.27 11.30
N TYR A 205 23.80 -0.53 10.01
CA TYR A 205 24.89 -0.55 9.01
C TYR A 205 25.33 0.86 8.58
N CYS A 206 24.45 1.85 8.65
CA CYS A 206 24.82 3.23 8.32
C CYS A 206 25.62 3.93 9.43
N LEU A 207 25.42 3.56 10.70
CA LEU A 207 26.02 4.24 11.86
C LEU A 207 27.22 3.47 12.43
N PRO A 208 28.40 4.09 12.55
CA PRO A 208 29.54 3.51 13.27
C PRO A 208 29.17 3.16 14.74
N GLY A 209 29.68 2.02 15.22
CA GLY A 209 29.42 1.55 16.58
C GLY A 209 28.01 1.00 16.81
N CYS A 210 27.27 0.68 15.73
CA CYS A 210 25.95 0.07 15.78
C CYS A 210 25.90 -1.31 15.09
N GLU A 211 27.03 -2.03 15.02
CA GLU A 211 27.15 -3.34 14.37
C GLU A 211 26.23 -4.39 15.02
N GLY A 212 26.21 -4.48 16.35
CA GLY A 212 25.34 -5.41 17.08
C GLY A 212 23.83 -5.15 16.83
N PRO A 213 23.35 -3.88 16.88
CA PRO A 213 22.03 -3.53 16.36
C PRO A 213 21.77 -3.97 14.92
N ALA A 214 22.75 -3.80 13.99
CA ALA A 214 22.61 -4.20 12.59
C ALA A 214 22.37 -5.70 12.43
N GLU A 215 23.17 -6.52 13.10
CA GLU A 215 23.06 -7.99 13.06
C GLU A 215 21.72 -8.47 13.62
N ARG A 216 21.26 -7.89 14.73
CA ARG A 216 19.93 -8.18 15.28
C ARG A 216 18.82 -7.81 14.29
N GLY A 217 18.93 -6.64 13.66
CA GLY A 217 18.00 -6.21 12.62
C GLY A 217 17.96 -7.19 11.47
N LEU A 218 19.12 -7.62 10.97
CA LEU A 218 19.24 -8.56 9.85
C LEU A 218 18.61 -9.93 10.18
N GLU A 219 18.83 -10.46 11.39
CA GLU A 219 18.19 -11.73 11.79
C GLU A 219 16.67 -11.59 11.94
N MET A 220 16.19 -10.46 12.46
CA MET A 220 14.75 -10.18 12.49
C MET A 220 14.18 -10.07 11.06
N VAL A 221 14.86 -9.40 10.14
CA VAL A 221 14.48 -9.32 8.73
C VAL A 221 14.36 -10.73 8.13
N ARG A 222 15.35 -11.58 8.34
CA ARG A 222 15.33 -12.97 7.86
C ARG A 222 14.11 -13.75 8.36
N ARG A 223 13.76 -13.58 9.63
CA ARG A 223 12.58 -14.21 10.24
C ARG A 223 11.28 -13.67 9.64
N GLU A 224 11.11 -12.36 9.60
CA GLU A 224 9.88 -11.72 9.13
C GLU A 224 9.64 -11.96 7.63
N LEU A 225 10.69 -12.02 6.81
CA LEU A 225 10.58 -12.38 5.39
C LEU A 225 10.00 -13.78 5.18
N ARG A 226 10.39 -14.75 6.01
CA ARG A 226 9.83 -16.11 5.95
C ARG A 226 8.35 -16.17 6.31
N LEU A 227 7.89 -15.28 7.21
CA LEU A 227 6.50 -15.24 7.67
C LEU A 227 5.60 -14.44 6.73
N GLN A 228 6.16 -13.45 6.03
CA GLN A 228 5.36 -12.45 5.33
C GLN A 228 5.48 -12.50 3.81
N PHE A 229 6.37 -13.31 3.24
CA PHE A 229 6.53 -13.42 1.80
C PHE A 229 6.14 -14.80 1.28
N ARG A 230 5.43 -14.78 0.17
CA ARG A 230 5.00 -15.97 -0.54
C ARG A 230 6.09 -16.43 -1.52
N PRO A 231 6.01 -17.67 -2.03
CA PRO A 231 7.00 -18.19 -2.96
C PRO A 231 7.20 -17.37 -4.23
N ASP A 232 6.19 -16.63 -4.70
CA ASP A 232 6.27 -15.73 -5.87
C ASP A 232 6.85 -14.34 -5.55
N GLY A 233 7.33 -14.11 -4.33
CA GLY A 233 7.89 -12.83 -3.90
C GLY A 233 6.85 -11.80 -3.45
N GLY A 234 5.57 -12.17 -3.38
CA GLY A 234 4.51 -11.29 -2.93
C GLY A 234 4.37 -11.24 -1.41
N HIS A 235 4.20 -10.03 -0.87
CA HIS A 235 3.89 -9.82 0.53
C HIS A 235 2.48 -10.29 0.86
N VAL A 236 2.28 -10.89 2.03
CA VAL A 236 0.97 -11.45 2.46
C VAL A 236 -0.16 -10.44 2.48
N SER A 237 0.11 -9.15 2.66
CA SER A 237 -0.92 -8.11 2.59
C SER A 237 -1.51 -7.92 1.20
N ARG A 238 -0.86 -8.42 0.16
CA ARG A 238 -1.27 -8.27 -1.24
C ARG A 238 -1.46 -6.81 -1.69
N ASN A 239 -0.87 -5.88 -0.94
CA ASN A 239 -0.93 -4.45 -1.19
C ASN A 239 0.29 -4.01 -2.01
N PRO A 240 0.13 -3.49 -3.25
CA PRO A 240 1.25 -3.11 -4.11
C PRO A 240 2.17 -2.04 -3.52
N SER A 241 1.62 -1.07 -2.77
CA SER A 241 2.39 0.00 -2.12
C SER A 241 3.29 -0.54 -1.01
N ARG A 242 2.76 -1.44 -0.17
CA ARG A 242 3.57 -2.12 0.84
C ARG A 242 4.66 -2.99 0.20
N GLN A 243 4.31 -3.66 -0.89
CA GLN A 243 5.27 -4.44 -1.68
C GLN A 243 6.43 -3.57 -2.16
N LEU A 244 6.14 -2.42 -2.77
CA LEU A 244 7.14 -1.47 -3.25
C LEU A 244 8.00 -0.94 -2.11
N LYS A 245 7.38 -0.48 -1.02
CA LYS A 245 8.12 0.09 0.13
C LYS A 245 9.07 -0.95 0.74
N VAL A 246 8.67 -2.22 0.86
CA VAL A 246 9.55 -3.29 1.33
C VAL A 246 10.68 -3.57 0.33
N ALA A 247 10.39 -3.64 -0.98
CA ALA A 247 11.42 -3.87 -2.01
C ALA A 247 12.49 -2.77 -1.97
N VAL A 248 12.10 -1.50 -1.93
CA VAL A 248 13.02 -0.35 -1.77
C VAL A 248 13.87 -0.51 -0.50
N ARG A 249 13.27 -0.88 0.62
CA ARG A 249 13.97 -1.00 1.89
C ARG A 249 14.95 -2.17 1.91
N LEU A 250 14.63 -3.28 1.24
CA LEU A 250 15.54 -4.42 1.05
C LEU A 250 16.76 -4.04 0.20
N GLN A 251 16.57 -3.28 -0.87
CA GLN A 251 17.66 -2.75 -1.69
C GLN A 251 18.54 -1.78 -0.87
N THR A 252 17.92 -0.89 -0.10
CA THR A 252 18.64 0.01 0.81
C THR A 252 19.51 -0.76 1.81
N LEU A 253 19.00 -1.87 2.36
CA LEU A 253 19.76 -2.72 3.28
C LEU A 253 20.94 -3.39 2.58
N ALA A 254 20.74 -3.96 1.40
CA ALA A 254 21.81 -4.57 0.63
C ALA A 254 22.91 -3.55 0.29
N ALA A 255 22.54 -2.38 -0.21
CA ALA A 255 23.47 -1.29 -0.50
C ALA A 255 24.25 -0.81 0.74
N ALA A 256 23.61 -0.75 1.91
CA ALA A 256 24.29 -0.38 3.16
C ALA A 256 25.31 -1.44 3.62
N MET A 257 25.05 -2.72 3.37
CA MET A 257 26.01 -3.80 3.62
C MET A 257 27.18 -3.76 2.65
N ASP A 258 26.90 -3.60 1.36
CA ASP A 258 27.92 -3.55 0.29
C ASP A 258 28.85 -2.34 0.49
N ALA A 259 28.33 -1.18 0.90
CA ALA A 259 29.12 0.02 1.21
C ALA A 259 30.08 -0.18 2.39
N ARG A 260 29.84 -1.17 3.25
CA ARG A 260 30.75 -1.60 4.33
C ARG A 260 31.70 -2.73 3.91
N GLY A 261 31.68 -3.14 2.65
CA GLY A 261 32.46 -4.28 2.16
C GLY A 261 31.96 -5.63 2.71
N LEU A 262 30.72 -5.70 3.22
CA LEU A 262 30.12 -6.92 3.72
C LEU A 262 29.42 -7.67 2.57
N GLN A 263 29.61 -8.97 2.52
CA GLN A 263 28.89 -9.79 1.54
C GLN A 263 27.40 -9.86 1.89
N THR A 264 26.54 -9.38 0.98
CA THR A 264 25.09 -9.50 1.14
C THR A 264 24.68 -10.98 1.19
N PRO A 265 23.98 -11.46 2.24
CA PRO A 265 23.58 -12.86 2.38
C PRO A 265 22.66 -13.32 1.24
N GLY A 266 22.78 -14.59 0.84
CA GLY A 266 22.02 -15.18 -0.27
C GLY A 266 20.50 -15.01 -0.12
N PHE A 267 19.96 -15.18 1.10
CA PHE A 267 18.52 -14.99 1.35
C PHE A 267 18.06 -13.54 1.07
N LEU A 268 18.91 -12.56 1.38
CA LEU A 268 18.58 -11.15 1.16
C LEU A 268 18.65 -10.82 -0.33
N ARG A 269 19.69 -11.24 -1.06
CA ARG A 269 19.77 -11.08 -2.52
C ARG A 269 18.58 -11.67 -3.24
N HIS A 270 18.22 -12.92 -2.91
CA HIS A 270 17.04 -13.57 -3.50
C HIS A 270 15.74 -12.78 -3.20
N MET A 271 15.61 -12.25 -1.98
CA MET A 271 14.41 -11.52 -1.63
C MET A 271 14.35 -10.12 -2.29
N VAL A 272 15.49 -9.43 -2.44
CA VAL A 272 15.57 -8.18 -3.23
C VAL A 272 15.03 -8.41 -4.63
N MET A 273 15.52 -9.43 -5.34
CA MET A 273 15.07 -9.73 -6.71
C MET A 273 13.57 -10.07 -6.76
N ARG A 274 13.12 -10.98 -5.90
CA ARG A 274 11.72 -11.46 -5.93
C ARG A 274 10.72 -10.40 -5.49
N ALA A 275 11.03 -9.64 -4.44
CA ALA A 275 10.18 -8.55 -3.98
C ALA A 275 10.11 -7.42 -5.01
N SER A 276 11.22 -7.12 -5.69
CA SER A 276 11.28 -6.14 -6.77
C SER A 276 10.47 -6.59 -7.99
N ALA A 277 10.62 -7.85 -8.42
CA ALA A 277 9.83 -8.42 -9.52
C ALA A 277 8.34 -8.35 -9.24
N MET A 278 7.92 -8.66 -8.01
CA MET A 278 6.51 -8.58 -7.63
C MET A 278 6.02 -7.13 -7.51
N ALA A 279 6.84 -6.16 -7.12
CA ALA A 279 6.48 -4.75 -7.17
C ALA A 279 6.26 -4.28 -8.63
N VAL A 280 7.18 -4.64 -9.54
CA VAL A 280 7.09 -4.33 -10.97
C VAL A 280 5.93 -5.06 -11.66
N PHE A 281 5.47 -6.18 -11.12
CA PHE A 281 4.26 -6.87 -11.62
C PHE A 281 3.07 -5.90 -11.69
N PHE A 282 2.90 -5.02 -10.72
CA PHE A 282 1.80 -4.06 -10.66
C PHE A 282 2.05 -2.77 -11.46
N ARG A 283 3.19 -2.63 -12.11
CA ARG A 283 3.51 -1.42 -12.88
C ARG A 283 2.61 -1.28 -14.10
N CYS A 284 1.99 -0.11 -14.22
CA CYS A 284 1.23 0.34 -15.38
C CYS A 284 2.15 1.09 -16.38
N ALA A 285 1.65 1.36 -17.58
CA ALA A 285 2.41 2.05 -18.62
C ALA A 285 2.68 3.54 -18.31
N ASP A 286 1.97 4.13 -17.34
CA ASP A 286 2.26 5.47 -16.81
C ASP A 286 3.46 5.48 -15.84
N GLY A 287 4.02 4.31 -15.53
CA GLY A 287 5.16 4.13 -14.66
C GLY A 287 4.80 3.89 -13.19
N ARG A 288 3.53 4.06 -12.80
CA ARG A 288 3.02 3.91 -11.43
C ARG A 288 2.35 2.55 -11.22
N LEU A 289 1.98 2.23 -9.99
CA LEU A 289 1.35 0.96 -9.64
C LEU A 289 -0.16 0.94 -9.89
N ALA A 290 -0.70 -0.22 -10.22
CA ALA A 290 -2.13 -0.49 -10.14
C ALA A 290 -2.59 -0.53 -8.67
N VAL A 291 -3.78 0.00 -8.39
CA VAL A 291 -4.31 0.17 -7.04
C VAL A 291 -5.12 -1.05 -6.63
N PHE A 292 -4.63 -1.78 -5.62
CA PHE A 292 -5.28 -2.95 -5.03
C PHE A 292 -5.08 -2.98 -3.51
N ASN A 293 -6.00 -3.60 -2.80
CA ASN A 293 -5.88 -3.93 -1.37
C ASN A 293 -5.43 -2.75 -0.48
N GLY A 294 -5.99 -1.58 -0.70
CA GLY A 294 -5.65 -0.38 0.05
C GLY A 294 -4.27 0.20 -0.30
N GLY A 295 -3.76 -0.10 -1.49
CA GLY A 295 -2.58 0.55 -2.05
C GLY A 295 -2.87 1.87 -2.72
N TYR A 296 -1.81 2.48 -3.21
CA TYR A 296 -1.80 3.73 -3.98
C TYR A 296 -1.14 3.50 -5.34
N GLU A 297 -1.20 4.49 -6.22
CA GLU A 297 -0.44 4.48 -7.47
C GLU A 297 1.07 4.52 -7.24
N ASP A 298 1.47 5.05 -6.10
CA ASP A 298 2.86 5.24 -5.68
C ASP A 298 3.72 6.04 -6.68
N ASP A 299 5.00 6.10 -6.39
CA ASP A 299 5.95 6.91 -7.11
C ASP A 299 6.65 6.13 -8.22
N GLY A 300 6.50 6.61 -9.46
CA GLY A 300 7.15 6.00 -10.61
C GLY A 300 8.68 5.94 -10.52
N ARG A 301 9.35 6.88 -9.81
CA ARG A 301 10.80 6.80 -9.59
C ARG A 301 11.18 5.63 -8.68
N ALA A 302 10.42 5.42 -7.61
CA ALA A 302 10.64 4.29 -6.71
C ALA A 302 10.40 2.94 -7.44
N VAL A 303 9.38 2.89 -8.31
CA VAL A 303 9.13 1.70 -9.17
C VAL A 303 10.29 1.48 -10.15
N LEU A 304 10.82 2.53 -10.76
CA LEU A 304 11.99 2.43 -11.65
C LEU A 304 13.25 2.02 -10.89
N ALA A 305 13.44 2.50 -9.67
CA ALA A 305 14.60 2.11 -8.85
C ALA A 305 14.60 0.61 -8.57
N VAL A 306 13.46 0.04 -8.14
CA VAL A 306 13.39 -1.41 -7.91
C VAL A 306 13.47 -2.22 -9.21
N GLN A 307 13.05 -1.67 -10.34
CA GLN A 307 13.15 -2.33 -11.63
C GLN A 307 14.61 -2.47 -12.12
N LYS A 308 15.48 -1.53 -11.80
CA LYS A 308 16.90 -1.57 -12.19
C LYS A 308 17.66 -2.78 -11.64
N GLU A 309 17.19 -3.35 -10.55
CA GLU A 309 17.76 -4.53 -9.91
C GLU A 309 17.33 -5.86 -10.57
N LEU A 310 16.40 -5.79 -11.51
CA LEU A 310 15.92 -6.98 -12.21
C LEU A 310 16.76 -7.25 -13.45
N ASP A 311 16.92 -8.51 -13.78
CA ASP A 311 17.48 -8.94 -15.03
C ASP A 311 16.61 -8.41 -16.19
N PRO A 312 17.17 -7.58 -17.08
CA PRO A 312 16.44 -7.05 -18.23
C PRO A 312 15.89 -8.13 -19.18
N GLU A 313 16.54 -9.31 -19.22
CA GLU A 313 16.16 -10.43 -20.06
C GLU A 313 15.12 -11.34 -19.39
N ALA A 314 14.86 -11.17 -18.10
CA ALA A 314 13.84 -11.94 -17.40
C ALA A 314 12.45 -11.63 -17.96
N ALA A 315 11.75 -12.66 -18.41
CA ALA A 315 10.38 -12.53 -18.88
C ALA A 315 9.48 -11.97 -17.76
N PRO A 316 8.65 -10.95 -18.05
CA PRO A 316 7.74 -10.39 -17.05
C PRO A 316 6.73 -11.46 -16.60
N ALA A 317 6.52 -11.57 -15.29
CA ALA A 317 5.54 -12.49 -14.74
C ALA A 317 4.13 -12.09 -15.19
N HIS A 318 3.37 -13.05 -15.71
CA HIS A 318 1.97 -12.86 -16.09
C HIS A 318 0.98 -13.44 -15.07
N PHE A 319 1.47 -14.25 -14.16
CA PHE A 319 0.68 -14.89 -13.12
C PHE A 319 1.47 -15.01 -11.81
N ALA A 320 1.01 -14.31 -10.79
CA ALA A 320 1.51 -14.42 -9.43
C ALA A 320 0.71 -15.49 -8.67
N ARG A 321 1.05 -16.76 -8.88
CA ARG A 321 0.24 -17.92 -8.46
C ARG A 321 -0.07 -17.93 -6.97
N HIS A 322 0.92 -17.64 -6.14
CA HIS A 322 0.77 -17.68 -4.68
C HIS A 322 0.12 -16.42 -4.12
N SER A 323 0.33 -15.28 -4.78
CA SER A 323 -0.30 -14.00 -4.42
C SER A 323 -1.67 -13.83 -5.05
N GLY A 324 -2.05 -14.69 -6.01
CA GLY A 324 -3.37 -14.72 -6.62
C GLY A 324 -3.65 -13.53 -7.53
N TYR A 325 -2.67 -13.09 -8.35
CA TYR A 325 -2.89 -12.04 -9.33
C TYR A 325 -2.60 -12.53 -10.74
N HIS A 326 -3.51 -12.19 -11.67
CA HIS A 326 -3.26 -12.33 -13.10
C HIS A 326 -2.95 -10.98 -13.73
N LYS A 327 -1.98 -10.97 -14.64
CA LYS A 327 -1.63 -9.83 -15.48
C LYS A 327 -1.76 -10.26 -16.94
N ILE A 328 -2.57 -9.55 -17.70
CA ILE A 328 -2.79 -9.77 -19.12
C ILE A 328 -2.40 -8.49 -19.85
N THR A 329 -1.51 -8.62 -20.82
CA THR A 329 -1.10 -7.51 -21.69
C THR A 329 -1.42 -7.84 -23.12
N ALA A 330 -1.99 -6.90 -23.86
CA ALA A 330 -2.30 -7.04 -25.28
C ALA A 330 -2.14 -5.69 -25.97
N ALA A 331 -1.18 -5.57 -26.89
CA ALA A 331 -0.81 -4.30 -27.49
C ALA A 331 -0.62 -3.17 -26.44
N ARG A 332 -1.54 -2.20 -26.40
CA ARG A 332 -1.51 -1.09 -25.44
C ARG A 332 -2.33 -1.34 -24.16
N ALA A 333 -3.10 -2.41 -24.13
CA ALA A 333 -3.99 -2.73 -23.01
C ALA A 333 -3.26 -3.51 -21.91
N LEU A 334 -3.55 -3.18 -20.67
CA LEU A 334 -3.13 -3.88 -19.48
C LEU A 334 -4.37 -4.19 -18.63
N LEU A 335 -4.54 -5.46 -18.28
CA LEU A 335 -5.52 -5.93 -17.31
C LEU A 335 -4.80 -6.62 -16.16
N ILE A 336 -5.08 -6.22 -14.92
CA ILE A 336 -4.67 -6.93 -13.72
C ILE A 336 -5.92 -7.34 -12.97
N VAL A 337 -5.98 -8.59 -12.52
CA VAL A 337 -7.13 -9.16 -11.83
C VAL A 337 -6.70 -9.77 -10.50
N ASP A 338 -7.40 -9.41 -9.43
CA ASP A 338 -7.27 -10.02 -8.12
C ASP A 338 -8.07 -11.34 -8.07
N ALA A 339 -7.38 -12.45 -8.20
CA ALA A 339 -7.94 -13.79 -8.22
C ALA A 339 -7.65 -14.58 -6.92
N ALA A 340 -7.41 -13.93 -5.80
CA ALA A 340 -7.23 -14.62 -4.53
C ALA A 340 -8.50 -14.65 -3.67
N ASN A 341 -8.47 -15.45 -2.62
CA ASN A 341 -9.54 -15.48 -1.62
C ASN A 341 -9.47 -14.24 -0.70
N ASP A 342 -10.62 -13.78 -0.22
CA ASP A 342 -10.70 -12.73 0.80
C ASP A 342 -10.29 -13.23 2.20
N ALA A 343 -9.95 -14.51 2.33
CA ALA A 343 -9.72 -15.16 3.60
C ALA A 343 -8.34 -14.82 4.21
N GLY A 344 -8.34 -14.42 5.48
CA GLY A 344 -7.16 -14.29 6.32
C GLY A 344 -7.07 -12.94 7.04
N PRO A 345 -6.46 -12.91 8.22
CA PRO A 345 -6.38 -11.71 9.07
C PRO A 345 -5.52 -10.58 8.47
N ALA A 346 -4.71 -10.89 7.46
CA ALA A 346 -3.91 -9.90 6.73
C ALA A 346 -4.70 -9.14 5.65
N HIS A 347 -5.90 -9.61 5.29
CA HIS A 347 -6.73 -9.06 4.24
C HIS A 347 -7.84 -8.20 4.84
N ARG A 348 -7.61 -6.90 4.96
CA ARG A 348 -8.66 -5.96 5.39
C ARG A 348 -9.62 -5.62 4.26
N CYS A 349 -9.11 -5.49 3.03
CA CYS A 349 -9.91 -5.14 1.86
C CYS A 349 -10.61 -6.34 1.26
N LYS A 350 -11.91 -6.19 0.98
CA LYS A 350 -12.74 -7.20 0.31
C LYS A 350 -12.66 -7.02 -1.21
N SER A 351 -11.46 -7.18 -1.77
CA SER A 351 -11.14 -6.87 -3.18
C SER A 351 -11.17 -8.07 -4.11
N ALA A 352 -11.46 -9.26 -3.61
CA ALA A 352 -11.43 -10.49 -4.41
C ALA A 352 -12.31 -10.39 -5.67
N GLY A 353 -11.74 -10.69 -6.81
CA GLY A 353 -12.37 -10.54 -8.13
C GLY A 353 -12.24 -9.14 -8.72
N SER A 354 -11.65 -8.17 -8.02
CA SER A 354 -11.49 -6.82 -8.57
C SER A 354 -10.48 -6.76 -9.71
N LEU A 355 -10.64 -5.77 -10.57
CA LEU A 355 -9.79 -5.58 -11.73
C LEU A 355 -9.26 -4.14 -11.83
N HIS A 356 -8.14 -4.02 -12.53
CA HIS A 356 -7.58 -2.77 -13.05
C HIS A 356 -7.42 -2.91 -14.56
N PHE A 357 -7.92 -1.95 -15.33
CA PHE A 357 -7.74 -1.91 -16.77
C PHE A 357 -7.20 -0.55 -17.22
N SER A 358 -6.20 -0.56 -18.09
CA SER A 358 -5.63 0.66 -18.69
C SER A 358 -5.33 0.47 -20.18
N SER A 359 -5.38 1.57 -20.94
CA SER A 359 -4.99 1.66 -22.35
C SER A 359 -3.82 2.63 -22.49
N GLY A 360 -2.65 2.12 -22.84
CA GLY A 360 -1.43 2.88 -22.80
C GLY A 360 -1.24 3.50 -21.40
N ARG A 361 -0.93 4.79 -21.37
CA ARG A 361 -0.73 5.52 -20.11
C ARG A 361 -2.03 5.94 -19.40
N SER A 362 -3.19 5.72 -20.02
CA SER A 362 -4.49 6.13 -19.48
C SER A 362 -5.13 4.98 -18.70
N ARG A 363 -5.43 5.23 -17.43
CA ARG A 363 -6.19 4.30 -16.59
C ARG A 363 -7.67 4.43 -16.91
N VAL A 364 -8.37 3.33 -17.00
CA VAL A 364 -9.81 3.28 -17.30
C VAL A 364 -10.57 2.79 -16.08
N PHE A 365 -10.48 1.48 -15.78
CA PHE A 365 -11.08 0.91 -14.58
C PHE A 365 -10.02 0.78 -13.48
N VAL A 366 -10.37 1.27 -12.29
CA VAL A 366 -9.51 1.30 -11.11
C VAL A 366 -10.28 0.83 -9.88
N ASN A 367 -9.60 0.71 -8.74
CA ASN A 367 -10.21 0.59 -7.42
C ASN A 367 -10.07 1.93 -6.68
N CYS A 368 -10.92 2.20 -5.71
CA CYS A 368 -10.95 3.50 -5.02
C CYS A 368 -9.65 3.86 -4.29
N GLY A 369 -8.82 2.87 -3.93
CA GLY A 369 -7.59 3.11 -3.17
C GLY A 369 -7.82 3.18 -1.67
N ALA A 370 -6.83 3.69 -0.92
CA ALA A 370 -6.87 3.75 0.53
C ALA A 370 -7.12 5.18 1.04
N GLY A 371 -7.89 5.27 2.12
CA GLY A 371 -8.05 6.51 2.88
C GLY A 371 -7.25 6.48 4.19
N ALA A 372 -5.93 6.25 4.13
CA ALA A 372 -5.10 6.00 5.31
C ALA A 372 -5.16 7.13 6.35
N HIS A 373 -5.38 8.36 5.92
CA HIS A 373 -5.47 9.55 6.78
C HIS A 373 -6.90 9.97 7.08
N ARG A 374 -7.88 9.08 6.86
CA ARG A 374 -9.29 9.36 7.02
C ARG A 374 -9.86 8.77 8.31
N SER A 375 -11.09 9.20 8.63
CA SER A 375 -11.85 8.63 9.73
C SER A 375 -11.99 7.12 9.62
N ALA A 376 -12.34 6.47 10.73
CA ALA A 376 -12.60 5.02 10.75
C ALA A 376 -13.73 4.62 9.78
N GLU A 377 -14.71 5.51 9.56
CA GLU A 377 -15.82 5.31 8.63
C GLU A 377 -15.35 5.27 7.18
N TRP A 378 -14.53 6.23 6.77
CA TRP A 378 -13.90 6.25 5.45
C TRP A 378 -13.06 4.99 5.21
N ARG A 379 -12.26 4.60 6.19
CA ARG A 379 -11.45 3.39 6.09
C ARG A 379 -12.32 2.15 5.88
N LYS A 380 -13.39 2.00 6.69
CA LYS A 380 -14.33 0.90 6.57
C LYS A 380 -15.03 0.88 5.19
N ALA A 381 -15.42 2.04 4.69
CA ALA A 381 -16.05 2.17 3.37
C ALA A 381 -15.09 1.74 2.24
N LEU A 382 -13.83 2.20 2.27
CA LEU A 382 -12.82 1.89 1.25
C LEU A 382 -12.27 0.45 1.35
N GLU A 383 -12.36 -0.20 2.52
CA GLU A 383 -12.09 -1.63 2.69
C GLU A 383 -13.24 -2.50 2.17
N GLY A 384 -14.44 -1.93 2.01
CA GLY A 384 -15.65 -2.60 1.56
C GLY A 384 -15.61 -3.01 0.09
N ARG A 385 -16.39 -4.04 -0.26
CA ARG A 385 -16.44 -4.56 -1.64
C ARG A 385 -16.91 -3.54 -2.66
N ALA A 386 -17.82 -2.64 -2.28
CA ALA A 386 -18.32 -1.58 -3.13
C ALA A 386 -17.27 -0.54 -3.56
N ALA A 387 -16.09 -0.50 -2.91
CA ALA A 387 -14.97 0.36 -3.31
C ALA A 387 -14.04 -0.26 -4.37
N HIS A 388 -14.43 -1.41 -4.92
CA HIS A 388 -13.61 -2.16 -5.87
C HIS A 388 -14.38 -2.42 -7.17
N SER A 389 -13.65 -2.47 -8.30
CA SER A 389 -14.21 -2.85 -9.62
C SER A 389 -14.47 -4.35 -9.67
N ALA A 390 -15.56 -4.80 -9.02
CA ALA A 390 -15.93 -6.18 -8.80
C ALA A 390 -17.44 -6.34 -8.55
N LEU A 391 -17.88 -7.61 -8.39
CA LEU A 391 -19.20 -7.94 -7.87
C LEU A 391 -19.29 -7.54 -6.40
N SER A 392 -20.39 -6.89 -6.03
CA SER A 392 -20.83 -6.63 -4.67
C SER A 392 -22.29 -6.98 -4.50
N PHE A 393 -22.76 -7.04 -3.26
CA PHE A 393 -24.17 -7.22 -2.95
C PHE A 393 -24.62 -6.09 -2.04
N ASP A 394 -25.60 -5.30 -2.50
CA ASP A 394 -26.09 -4.14 -1.75
C ASP A 394 -27.11 -4.57 -0.69
N MET A 395 -26.57 -5.26 0.34
CA MET A 395 -27.34 -5.78 1.46
C MET A 395 -26.51 -5.87 2.75
N ALA A 396 -27.18 -5.94 3.89
CA ALA A 396 -26.53 -5.95 5.20
C ALA A 396 -25.67 -7.21 5.45
N SER A 397 -26.11 -8.38 4.94
CA SER A 397 -25.42 -9.65 5.11
C SER A 397 -25.14 -10.29 3.75
N PRO A 398 -24.12 -9.82 3.02
CA PRO A 398 -23.77 -10.36 1.71
C PRO A 398 -23.18 -11.76 1.82
N PRO A 399 -23.22 -12.57 0.74
CA PRO A 399 -22.53 -13.85 0.68
C PRO A 399 -21.05 -13.70 0.96
N ALA A 400 -20.48 -14.67 1.70
CA ALA A 400 -19.03 -14.77 1.81
C ALA A 400 -18.44 -15.44 0.56
N PHE A 401 -17.27 -14.98 0.14
CA PHE A 401 -16.57 -15.53 -1.01
C PHE A 401 -15.64 -16.66 -0.54
N GLY A 402 -15.92 -17.87 -0.97
CA GLY A 402 -15.13 -19.06 -0.68
C GLY A 402 -13.95 -19.25 -1.64
N ASP A 403 -13.53 -20.51 -1.75
CA ASP A 403 -12.41 -20.90 -2.59
C ASP A 403 -12.63 -20.55 -4.06
N ILE A 404 -11.52 -20.35 -4.76
CA ILE A 404 -11.49 -19.97 -6.16
C ILE A 404 -10.80 -21.04 -7.01
N ALA A 405 -11.46 -21.49 -8.06
CA ALA A 405 -10.85 -22.17 -9.19
C ALA A 405 -10.55 -21.14 -10.29
N GLN A 406 -9.43 -21.32 -10.98
CA GLN A 406 -8.99 -20.37 -12.00
C GLN A 406 -8.36 -21.10 -13.17
N ARG A 407 -8.69 -20.63 -14.37
CA ARG A 407 -8.15 -21.14 -15.63
C ARG A 407 -7.79 -19.98 -16.54
N ARG A 408 -6.65 -20.06 -17.20
CA ARG A 408 -6.24 -19.11 -18.22
C ARG A 408 -6.02 -19.86 -19.53
N ALA A 409 -6.53 -19.31 -20.62
CA ALA A 409 -6.28 -19.79 -21.96
C ALA A 409 -5.75 -18.63 -22.83
N GLU A 410 -4.80 -18.95 -23.67
CA GLU A 410 -4.25 -18.02 -24.66
C GLU A 410 -4.59 -18.56 -26.04
N GLU A 411 -5.30 -17.77 -26.82
CA GLU A 411 -5.80 -18.09 -28.15
C GLU A 411 -5.28 -17.06 -29.16
N ALA A 412 -5.32 -17.40 -30.45
CA ALA A 412 -4.90 -16.48 -31.52
C ALA A 412 -5.68 -15.14 -31.50
N LYS A 413 -6.93 -15.15 -31.03
CA LYS A 413 -7.79 -13.95 -30.95
C LYS A 413 -7.60 -13.14 -29.67
N GLY A 414 -6.96 -13.67 -28.65
CA GLY A 414 -6.79 -12.99 -27.35
C GLY A 414 -6.60 -13.95 -26.20
N GLN A 415 -6.72 -13.44 -24.99
CA GLN A 415 -6.51 -14.18 -23.75
C GLN A 415 -7.80 -14.24 -22.94
N LEU A 416 -8.13 -15.42 -22.46
CA LEU A 416 -9.30 -15.70 -21.61
C LEU A 416 -8.82 -16.05 -20.20
N LEU A 417 -9.41 -15.40 -19.20
CA LEU A 417 -9.28 -15.74 -17.77
C LEU A 417 -10.65 -16.14 -17.23
N GLU A 418 -10.75 -17.33 -16.69
CA GLU A 418 -11.93 -17.85 -16.03
C GLU A 418 -11.67 -17.98 -14.52
N LEU A 419 -12.58 -17.44 -13.73
CA LEU A 419 -12.56 -17.49 -12.27
C LEU A 419 -13.91 -18.06 -11.82
N GLU A 420 -13.88 -19.09 -11.00
CA GLU A 420 -15.07 -19.68 -10.40
C GLU A 420 -14.94 -19.71 -8.90
N ARG A 421 -15.95 -19.25 -8.17
CA ARG A 421 -15.96 -19.14 -6.72
C ARG A 421 -17.22 -19.70 -6.12
N ARG A 422 -17.08 -20.34 -4.98
CA ARG A 422 -18.23 -20.61 -4.11
C ARG A 422 -18.67 -19.33 -3.41
N LEU A 423 -19.98 -19.19 -3.29
CA LEU A 423 -20.61 -18.16 -2.48
C LEU A 423 -21.29 -18.85 -1.30
N LEU A 424 -20.92 -18.43 -0.10
CA LEU A 424 -21.44 -19.02 1.14
C LEU A 424 -22.47 -18.07 1.73
N THR A 425 -23.68 -18.57 1.92
CA THR A 425 -24.78 -17.84 2.57
C THR A 425 -25.27 -18.61 3.79
N ALA A 426 -26.18 -18.03 4.57
CA ALA A 426 -26.82 -18.75 5.67
C ALA A 426 -27.73 -19.91 5.20
N ARG A 427 -28.10 -19.96 3.90
CA ARG A 427 -29.05 -20.92 3.33
C ARG A 427 -28.44 -21.93 2.37
N THR A 428 -27.30 -21.62 1.78
CA THR A 428 -26.62 -22.49 0.82
C THR A 428 -25.12 -22.29 0.84
N ASP A 429 -24.40 -23.36 0.60
CA ASP A 429 -22.95 -23.40 0.35
C ASP A 429 -22.62 -23.90 -1.07
N SER A 430 -23.64 -24.17 -1.88
CA SER A 430 -23.53 -24.65 -3.28
C SER A 430 -23.53 -23.52 -4.30
N ALA A 431 -23.89 -22.29 -3.91
CA ALA A 431 -23.95 -21.17 -4.83
C ALA A 431 -22.57 -20.86 -5.46
N VAL A 432 -22.58 -20.58 -6.75
CA VAL A 432 -21.37 -20.35 -7.56
C VAL A 432 -21.41 -19.00 -8.24
N TYR A 433 -20.30 -18.30 -8.19
CA TYR A 433 -20.02 -17.12 -9.00
C TYR A 433 -18.91 -17.44 -10.00
N ALA A 434 -19.22 -17.40 -11.28
CA ALA A 434 -18.26 -17.52 -12.37
C ALA A 434 -18.04 -16.16 -13.05
N ARG A 435 -16.76 -15.81 -13.25
CA ARG A 435 -16.34 -14.62 -13.96
C ARG A 435 -15.40 -15.01 -15.10
N ARG A 436 -15.77 -14.70 -16.35
CA ARG A 436 -14.94 -14.90 -17.53
C ARG A 436 -14.55 -13.55 -18.09
N LEU A 437 -13.25 -13.32 -18.26
CA LEU A 437 -12.68 -12.09 -18.77
C LEU A 437 -11.88 -12.38 -20.03
N PHE A 438 -12.23 -11.75 -21.14
CA PHE A 438 -11.54 -11.90 -22.43
C PHE A 438 -10.94 -10.56 -22.86
N LEU A 439 -9.65 -10.55 -23.17
CA LEU A 439 -8.96 -9.40 -23.78
C LEU A 439 -8.43 -9.80 -25.16
N SER A 440 -8.90 -9.09 -26.19
CA SER A 440 -8.46 -9.33 -27.57
C SER A 440 -6.97 -9.07 -27.77
N ALA A 441 -6.34 -9.78 -28.72
CA ALA A 441 -4.90 -9.68 -29.00
C ALA A 441 -4.45 -8.25 -29.39
N ASN A 442 -5.33 -7.47 -30.04
CA ASN A 442 -5.07 -6.07 -30.35
C ASN A 442 -5.37 -5.09 -29.22
N GLY A 443 -5.83 -5.59 -28.05
CA GLY A 443 -6.13 -4.79 -26.86
C GLY A 443 -7.29 -3.81 -27.01
N ALA A 444 -8.11 -3.93 -28.06
CA ALA A 444 -9.19 -2.99 -28.35
C ALA A 444 -10.59 -3.48 -27.91
N ASP A 445 -10.69 -4.71 -27.46
CA ASP A 445 -11.96 -5.33 -27.03
C ASP A 445 -11.73 -6.10 -25.72
N PHE A 446 -12.29 -5.60 -24.62
CA PHE A 446 -12.28 -6.23 -23.32
C PHE A 446 -13.71 -6.61 -22.93
N ARG A 447 -13.95 -7.88 -22.68
CA ARG A 447 -15.28 -8.43 -22.40
C ARG A 447 -15.28 -9.17 -21.07
N GLY A 448 -16.45 -9.14 -20.42
CA GLY A 448 -16.72 -9.97 -19.26
C GLY A 448 -18.08 -10.67 -19.36
N GLU A 449 -18.10 -11.89 -18.84
CA GLU A 449 -19.30 -12.64 -18.55
C GLU A 449 -19.28 -12.99 -17.06
N GLU A 450 -20.36 -12.67 -16.38
CA GLU A 450 -20.54 -12.84 -14.93
C GLU A 450 -21.75 -13.75 -14.75
N ALA A 451 -21.59 -14.92 -14.17
CA ALA A 451 -22.68 -15.87 -13.91
C ALA A 451 -22.84 -16.12 -12.41
N LEU A 452 -24.08 -16.12 -11.93
CA LEU A 452 -24.48 -16.51 -10.59
C LEU A 452 -25.45 -17.66 -10.69
N ALA A 453 -25.11 -18.81 -10.09
CA ALA A 453 -25.90 -20.01 -10.07
C ALA A 453 -26.17 -20.46 -8.63
N ASP A 454 -27.31 -21.13 -8.41
CA ASP A 454 -27.72 -21.69 -7.13
C ASP A 454 -27.81 -20.69 -5.98
N LEU A 455 -27.97 -19.40 -6.29
CA LEU A 455 -28.06 -18.32 -5.32
C LEU A 455 -29.53 -17.94 -5.10
N PRO A 456 -30.02 -17.84 -3.84
CA PRO A 456 -31.38 -17.41 -3.56
C PRO A 456 -31.70 -16.04 -4.18
N LEU A 457 -32.94 -15.87 -4.64
CA LEU A 457 -33.41 -14.70 -5.39
C LEU A 457 -33.14 -13.38 -4.64
N GLU A 458 -33.27 -13.38 -3.33
CA GLU A 458 -32.99 -12.22 -2.48
C GLU A 458 -31.56 -11.66 -2.62
N TYR A 459 -30.59 -12.54 -2.91
CA TYR A 459 -29.21 -12.15 -3.17
C TYR A 459 -29.03 -11.73 -4.64
N LEU A 460 -29.64 -12.42 -5.57
CA LEU A 460 -29.55 -12.10 -7.01
C LEU A 460 -30.06 -10.68 -7.29
N GLU A 461 -31.15 -10.26 -6.63
CA GLU A 461 -31.73 -8.91 -6.74
C GLU A 461 -30.80 -7.81 -6.20
N LYS A 462 -29.84 -8.16 -5.37
CA LYS A 462 -28.88 -7.24 -4.75
C LYS A 462 -27.48 -7.34 -5.34
N ALA A 463 -27.28 -8.16 -6.36
CA ALA A 463 -26.01 -8.29 -7.05
C ALA A 463 -25.73 -7.08 -7.93
N VAL A 464 -24.57 -6.48 -7.74
CA VAL A 464 -24.16 -5.23 -8.40
C VAL A 464 -22.71 -5.34 -8.84
N TRP A 465 -22.46 -5.17 -10.14
CA TRP A 465 -21.11 -5.05 -10.67
C TRP A 465 -20.75 -3.58 -10.81
N ARG A 466 -19.64 -3.17 -10.15
CA ARG A 466 -19.12 -1.81 -10.18
C ARG A 466 -17.84 -1.75 -11.01
N PHE A 467 -17.71 -0.68 -11.79
CA PHE A 467 -16.52 -0.35 -12.56
C PHE A 467 -16.16 1.10 -12.26
N HIS A 468 -15.27 1.30 -11.28
CA HIS A 468 -14.79 2.63 -10.88
C HIS A 468 -13.89 3.20 -11.96
N LEU A 469 -14.16 4.43 -12.38
CA LEU A 469 -13.36 5.12 -13.38
C LEU A 469 -12.25 5.93 -12.70
N HIS A 470 -11.09 5.96 -13.36
CA HIS A 470 -10.03 6.86 -12.92
C HIS A 470 -10.47 8.33 -13.11
N PRO A 471 -10.11 9.28 -12.22
CA PRO A 471 -10.55 10.68 -12.30
C PRO A 471 -10.23 11.39 -13.62
N SER A 472 -9.21 10.94 -14.33
CA SER A 472 -8.85 11.48 -15.64
C SER A 472 -9.74 10.98 -16.79
N ALA A 473 -10.52 9.92 -16.57
CA ALA A 473 -11.48 9.39 -17.54
C ALA A 473 -12.84 10.06 -17.32
N ARG A 474 -13.50 10.48 -18.39
CA ARG A 474 -14.83 11.10 -18.34
C ARG A 474 -15.82 10.17 -19.03
N ALA A 475 -16.94 9.89 -18.36
CA ALA A 475 -17.97 9.05 -18.93
C ALA A 475 -19.29 9.82 -19.11
N SER A 476 -20.02 9.44 -20.15
CA SER A 476 -21.37 9.90 -20.43
C SER A 476 -22.25 8.71 -20.79
N LEU A 477 -23.48 8.70 -20.26
CA LEU A 477 -24.46 7.66 -20.55
C LEU A 477 -25.12 7.95 -21.92
N ALA A 478 -25.26 6.92 -22.74
CA ALA A 478 -26.02 7.02 -23.98
C ALA A 478 -27.53 7.13 -23.71
N ARG A 479 -28.29 7.65 -24.68
CA ARG A 479 -29.74 7.86 -24.55
C ARG A 479 -30.51 6.58 -24.23
N ASP A 480 -30.03 5.44 -24.74
CA ASP A 480 -30.63 4.11 -24.53
C ASP A 480 -30.37 3.55 -23.12
N LYS A 481 -29.55 4.22 -22.30
CA LYS A 481 -29.10 3.81 -20.97
C LYS A 481 -28.46 2.40 -20.91
N ARG A 482 -28.13 1.81 -22.07
CA ARG A 482 -27.49 0.48 -22.18
C ARG A 482 -26.01 0.56 -22.47
N SER A 483 -25.51 1.75 -22.78
CA SER A 483 -24.10 1.99 -23.04
C SER A 483 -23.61 3.31 -22.47
N ALA A 484 -22.32 3.36 -22.15
CA ALA A 484 -21.62 4.56 -21.75
C ALA A 484 -20.40 4.78 -22.65
N ILE A 485 -20.14 6.03 -23.00
CA ILE A 485 -18.93 6.44 -23.70
C ILE A 485 -17.96 6.98 -22.68
N ILE A 486 -16.73 6.44 -22.67
CA ILE A 486 -15.63 6.85 -21.81
C ILE A 486 -14.59 7.54 -22.68
N LEU A 487 -14.30 8.79 -22.38
CA LEU A 487 -13.26 9.58 -23.04
C LEU A 487 -12.02 9.64 -22.15
N LEU A 488 -10.88 9.23 -22.70
CA LEU A 488 -9.58 9.27 -22.01
C LEU A 488 -8.82 10.57 -22.29
N PRO A 489 -7.80 10.93 -21.48
CA PRO A 489 -7.01 12.15 -21.67
C PRO A 489 -6.31 12.23 -23.03
N ASN A 490 -5.94 11.10 -23.60
CA ASN A 490 -5.32 10.98 -24.93
C ASN A 490 -6.33 11.03 -26.08
N LYS A 491 -7.58 11.40 -25.79
CA LYS A 491 -8.72 11.48 -26.74
C LYS A 491 -9.19 10.11 -27.27
N GLU A 492 -8.69 9.00 -26.76
CA GLU A 492 -9.27 7.69 -27.05
C GLU A 492 -10.70 7.61 -26.49
N GLY A 493 -11.66 7.21 -27.33
CA GLY A 493 -13.00 6.88 -26.92
C GLY A 493 -13.14 5.38 -26.66
N TRP A 494 -13.81 5.02 -25.58
CA TRP A 494 -14.17 3.64 -25.28
C TRP A 494 -15.67 3.54 -25.04
N ARG A 495 -16.30 2.51 -25.59
CA ARG A 495 -17.74 2.24 -25.38
C ARG A 495 -17.90 1.05 -24.46
N PHE A 496 -18.51 1.29 -23.31
CA PHE A 496 -19.00 0.22 -22.43
C PHE A 496 -20.43 -0.11 -22.78
N LYS A 497 -20.77 -1.40 -22.90
CA LYS A 497 -22.13 -1.89 -23.18
C LYS A 497 -22.40 -3.12 -22.31
N SER A 498 -23.65 -3.29 -21.84
CA SER A 498 -24.11 -4.49 -21.14
C SER A 498 -25.36 -5.06 -21.81
N ASN A 499 -25.62 -6.37 -21.59
CA ASN A 499 -26.88 -7.02 -21.94
C ASN A 499 -28.00 -6.69 -20.93
N CYS A 500 -27.67 -6.09 -19.78
CA CYS A 500 -28.67 -5.63 -18.83
C CYS A 500 -29.55 -4.53 -19.43
N PRO A 501 -30.84 -4.45 -19.05
CA PRO A 501 -31.77 -3.45 -19.57
C PRO A 501 -31.29 -2.02 -19.39
N GLU A 502 -30.60 -1.75 -18.29
CA GLU A 502 -30.09 -0.42 -17.96
C GLU A 502 -28.72 -0.54 -17.26
N ILE A 503 -27.83 0.40 -17.54
CA ILE A 503 -26.63 0.67 -16.75
C ILE A 503 -26.76 2.06 -16.13
N ARG A 504 -26.11 2.26 -14.98
CA ARG A 504 -26.11 3.57 -14.32
C ARG A 504 -24.70 4.15 -14.30
N LEU A 505 -24.64 5.46 -14.36
CA LEU A 505 -23.42 6.23 -14.12
C LEU A 505 -23.60 6.98 -12.80
N GLU A 506 -22.85 6.57 -11.80
CA GLU A 506 -22.96 7.08 -10.43
C GLU A 506 -21.71 7.83 -10.01
N LYS A 507 -21.84 8.65 -8.99
CA LYS A 507 -20.71 9.30 -8.32
C LYS A 507 -19.85 8.24 -7.63
N SER A 508 -18.55 8.44 -7.67
CA SER A 508 -17.55 7.65 -6.98
C SER A 508 -16.45 8.52 -6.42
N VAL A 509 -15.53 7.92 -5.69
CA VAL A 509 -14.37 8.58 -5.09
C VAL A 509 -13.10 7.83 -5.46
N TYR A 510 -12.01 8.54 -5.63
CA TYR A 510 -10.68 8.00 -5.86
C TYR A 510 -9.68 8.56 -4.86
N CYS A 511 -8.98 7.66 -4.17
CA CYS A 511 -7.94 7.98 -3.19
C CYS A 511 -6.58 7.34 -3.57
N GLY A 512 -6.48 6.85 -4.81
CA GLY A 512 -5.31 6.09 -5.26
C GLY A 512 -4.06 6.92 -5.49
N ASP A 513 -4.17 8.25 -5.56
CA ASP A 513 -3.02 9.15 -5.66
C ASP A 513 -2.35 9.46 -4.31
N GLY A 514 -2.90 8.96 -3.20
CA GLY A 514 -2.39 9.18 -1.85
C GLY A 514 -2.65 10.58 -1.28
N ARG A 515 -3.41 11.42 -2.01
CA ARG A 515 -3.80 12.79 -1.62
C ARG A 515 -5.25 12.85 -1.13
N ALA A 516 -5.84 14.04 -1.11
CA ALA A 516 -7.25 14.24 -0.83
C ALA A 516 -8.12 13.40 -1.79
N PRO A 517 -9.30 12.90 -1.35
CA PRO A 517 -10.20 12.16 -2.22
C PRO A 517 -10.62 13.00 -3.42
N VAL A 518 -10.52 12.44 -4.60
CA VAL A 518 -10.94 13.07 -5.84
C VAL A 518 -12.29 12.47 -6.25
N ALA A 519 -13.25 13.34 -6.55
CA ALA A 519 -14.54 12.92 -7.09
C ALA A 519 -14.34 12.30 -8.48
N THR A 520 -14.97 11.16 -8.70
CA THR A 520 -14.98 10.47 -9.98
C THR A 520 -16.35 9.84 -10.24
N GLN A 521 -16.43 8.95 -11.22
CA GLN A 521 -17.63 8.23 -11.61
C GLN A 521 -17.40 6.71 -11.54
N GLN A 522 -18.49 5.97 -11.47
CA GLN A 522 -18.49 4.52 -11.66
C GLN A 522 -19.62 4.10 -12.61
N ILE A 523 -19.38 3.11 -13.42
CA ILE A 523 -20.42 2.41 -14.15
C ILE A 523 -20.97 1.31 -13.25
N VAL A 524 -22.27 1.26 -13.10
CA VAL A 524 -23.00 0.30 -12.26
C VAL A 524 -23.90 -0.54 -13.15
N VAL A 525 -23.76 -1.86 -13.03
CA VAL A 525 -24.60 -2.85 -13.70
C VAL A 525 -25.29 -3.67 -12.62
N GLU A 526 -26.61 -3.62 -12.55
CA GLU A 526 -27.41 -4.37 -11.58
C GLU A 526 -28.03 -5.60 -12.22
N ALA A 527 -28.08 -6.68 -11.43
CA ALA A 527 -28.88 -7.84 -11.78
C ALA A 527 -30.37 -7.44 -11.71
N SER A 528 -31.11 -7.69 -12.78
CA SER A 528 -32.57 -7.56 -12.78
C SER A 528 -33.18 -8.96 -12.81
N ARG A 529 -34.40 -9.11 -12.24
CA ARG A 529 -35.18 -10.35 -12.30
C ARG A 529 -35.37 -10.89 -13.72
N PHE A 530 -35.27 -10.03 -14.73
CA PHE A 530 -35.43 -10.36 -16.13
C PHE A 530 -34.17 -10.98 -16.81
N ALA A 531 -33.05 -11.07 -16.08
CA ALA A 531 -31.82 -11.67 -16.58
C ALA A 531 -31.64 -13.14 -16.17
N LEU A 532 -32.60 -13.72 -15.42
CA LEU A 532 -32.61 -15.14 -15.08
C LEU A 532 -32.98 -15.97 -16.33
N ASN A 533 -32.17 -16.98 -16.60
CA ASN A 533 -32.52 -17.99 -17.60
C ASN A 533 -33.54 -19.02 -17.04
N GLU A 534 -34.00 -19.93 -17.87
CA GLU A 534 -34.99 -20.97 -17.50
C GLU A 534 -34.49 -21.92 -16.39
N ILE A 535 -33.16 -21.97 -16.14
CA ILE A 535 -32.51 -22.82 -15.15
C ILE A 535 -32.23 -22.05 -13.82
N GLY A 536 -32.68 -20.79 -13.69
CA GLY A 536 -32.44 -20.00 -12.48
C GLY A 536 -31.02 -19.42 -12.36
N GLU A 537 -30.24 -19.41 -13.43
CA GLU A 537 -28.92 -18.81 -13.50
C GLU A 537 -29.02 -17.37 -14.00
N LEU A 538 -28.32 -16.46 -13.35
CA LEU A 538 -28.20 -15.07 -13.78
C LEU A 538 -26.89 -14.87 -14.54
N THR A 539 -26.97 -14.46 -15.80
CA THR A 539 -25.79 -14.15 -16.63
C THR A 539 -25.80 -12.70 -17.07
N VAL A 540 -24.81 -11.94 -16.64
CA VAL A 540 -24.54 -10.57 -17.07
C VAL A 540 -23.35 -10.57 -18.01
N ARG A 541 -23.52 -10.02 -19.21
CA ARG A 541 -22.44 -9.83 -20.19
C ARG A 541 -22.20 -8.35 -20.41
N TRP A 542 -20.92 -7.99 -20.47
CA TRP A 542 -20.51 -6.62 -20.76
C TRP A 542 -19.29 -6.60 -21.68
N ALA A 543 -19.12 -5.50 -22.39
CA ALA A 543 -17.98 -5.27 -23.27
C ALA A 543 -17.53 -3.82 -23.19
N LEU A 544 -16.22 -3.62 -23.16
CA LEU A 544 -15.55 -2.34 -23.29
C LEU A 544 -14.75 -2.35 -24.60
N ARG A 545 -15.17 -1.56 -25.58
CA ARG A 545 -14.55 -1.52 -26.91
C ARG A 545 -14.01 -0.15 -27.22
N ARG A 546 -12.77 -0.11 -27.71
CA ARG A 546 -12.19 1.11 -28.24
C ARG A 546 -12.97 1.52 -29.49
N GLN A 547 -13.30 2.79 -29.55
CA GLN A 547 -13.92 3.38 -30.73
C GLN A 547 -12.80 3.88 -31.65
N ASP A 548 -12.96 3.61 -32.95
CA ASP A 548 -12.07 4.24 -33.92
C ASP A 548 -12.29 5.75 -33.88
N ALA A 549 -11.19 6.50 -34.05
CA ALA A 549 -11.29 7.95 -34.13
C ALA A 549 -12.19 8.33 -35.30
N VAL A 550 -13.30 9.02 -35.00
CA VAL A 550 -14.18 9.60 -36.03
C VAL A 550 -13.50 10.76 -36.69
#